data_876c77d6d56228736969df0c14cd885a
#
_entry.id   876c77d6d56228736969df0c14cd885a
#
_cell.length_a   1.000
_cell.length_b   1.000
_cell.length_c   1.000
_cell.angle_alpha   90.00
_cell.angle_beta   90.00
_cell.angle_gamma   90.00
#
_symmetry.space_group_name_H-M   'P 1'
#
loop_
_entity.id
_entity.type
_entity.pdbx_description
1 polymer ?
#
loop_
_entity_poly.entity_id
_entity_poly.type
_entity_poly.pdbx_seq_one_letter_code
_entity_poly.pdbx_strand_id
1 'polypeptide(L)'
;MVYCKTETIMCDILAISAGYNYTPKNYLPIFAEKGSENMNGWGIGFFREDQALVEKSAEQVFSNQQVHESFQRLARVIDSRIIIAHVNCPKSGGHHSAQLHPFKLSFLDHDWLFAQVGVVETINEYQTDGTPRLDVNVYTARIFEYLRDQLISLHRKNPYISVYIALRIAIQKLLADYPGDYSFFLANESFLFAFCNFQQLMVLKASESMGDIFLVTSVKEGLSRTDWHPITPDPQTLGELLVIAGPDVLYAGEV
;
A
#
# COMPACT_ATOMS: atom_id res chain seq x y z
N MET A 1 15.92 3.24 -34.43
CA MET A 1 16.46 3.33 -33.07
C MET A 1 15.48 2.61 -32.15
N VAL A 2 15.84 1.41 -31.72
CA VAL A 2 15.02 0.64 -30.77
C VAL A 2 15.31 1.23 -29.39
N TYR A 3 14.35 1.93 -28.81
CA TYR A 3 14.41 2.30 -27.40
C TYR A 3 14.29 1.02 -26.57
N CYS A 4 15.40 0.54 -26.08
CA CYS A 4 15.43 -0.44 -25.00
C CYS A 4 14.81 0.26 -23.78
N LYS A 5 13.54 -0.03 -23.48
CA LYS A 5 12.95 0.30 -22.17
C LYS A 5 13.75 -0.51 -21.16
N THR A 6 14.69 0.13 -20.48
CA THR A 6 15.21 -0.38 -19.21
C THR A 6 14.00 -0.59 -18.32
N GLU A 7 13.67 -1.84 -18.02
CA GLU A 7 12.66 -2.15 -17.01
C GLU A 7 13.13 -1.50 -15.71
N THR A 8 12.44 -0.45 -15.32
CA THR A 8 12.72 0.22 -14.05
C THR A 8 12.29 -0.76 -12.96
N ILE A 9 13.27 -1.31 -12.24
CA ILE A 9 13.01 -2.16 -11.07
C ILE A 9 12.17 -1.32 -10.09
N MET A 10 10.93 -1.73 -9.89
CA MET A 10 9.98 -1.04 -9.01
C MET A 10 9.76 -1.87 -7.76
N CYS A 11 9.49 -1.18 -6.65
CA CYS A 11 9.08 -1.81 -5.41
C CYS A 11 7.75 -2.57 -5.62
N ASP A 12 7.53 -3.60 -4.81
CA ASP A 12 6.29 -4.38 -4.83
C ASP A 12 5.48 -4.15 -3.57
N ILE A 13 4.16 -4.10 -3.74
CA ILE A 13 3.18 -4.00 -2.66
C ILE A 13 2.12 -5.10 -2.77
N LEU A 14 1.69 -5.60 -1.62
CA LEU A 14 0.60 -6.55 -1.47
C LEU A 14 -0.31 -6.10 -0.33
N ALA A 15 -1.61 -6.13 -0.54
CA ALA A 15 -2.59 -5.99 0.54
C ALA A 15 -3.56 -7.17 0.54
N ILE A 16 -4.01 -7.53 1.75
CA ILE A 16 -5.02 -8.56 2.01
C ILE A 16 -6.11 -7.93 2.87
N SER A 17 -7.38 -8.13 2.48
CA SER A 17 -8.56 -7.76 3.26
C SER A 17 -9.48 -8.97 3.43
N ALA A 18 -9.85 -9.27 4.66
CA ALA A 18 -10.66 -10.43 5.03
C ALA A 18 -11.82 -10.04 5.96
N GLY A 19 -12.91 -10.78 5.90
CA GLY A 19 -14.05 -10.62 6.82
C GLY A 19 -13.78 -11.13 8.24
N TYR A 20 -12.66 -11.82 8.44
CA TYR A 20 -12.22 -12.47 9.68
C TYR A 20 -10.71 -12.29 9.85
N ASN A 21 -10.19 -12.60 11.02
CA ASN A 21 -8.73 -12.64 11.20
C ASN A 21 -8.10 -13.75 10.35
N TYR A 22 -7.15 -13.37 9.54
CA TYR A 22 -6.50 -14.22 8.55
C TYR A 22 -5.00 -14.28 8.78
N THR A 23 -4.42 -15.47 8.64
CA THR A 23 -2.97 -15.71 8.72
C THR A 23 -2.41 -15.86 7.30
N PRO A 24 -1.55 -14.95 6.81
CA PRO A 24 -1.16 -14.83 5.40
C PRO A 24 -0.07 -15.82 4.94
N LYS A 25 -0.02 -17.01 5.54
CA LYS A 25 1.01 -18.05 5.32
C LYS A 25 1.12 -18.52 3.86
N ASN A 26 0.03 -18.41 3.08
CA ASN A 26 -0.04 -18.87 1.70
C ASN A 26 0.38 -17.81 0.68
N TYR A 27 0.43 -16.52 1.05
CA TYR A 27 0.65 -15.42 0.11
C TYR A 27 1.91 -14.62 0.41
N LEU A 28 2.19 -14.28 1.66
CA LEU A 28 3.37 -13.49 2.01
C LEU A 28 4.70 -14.15 1.61
N PRO A 29 4.93 -15.46 1.81
CA PRO A 29 6.19 -16.08 1.39
C PRO A 29 6.40 -16.01 -0.14
N ILE A 30 5.34 -16.24 -0.93
CA ILE A 30 5.39 -16.17 -2.39
C ILE A 30 5.62 -14.73 -2.86
N PHE A 31 4.99 -13.77 -2.21
CA PHE A 31 5.24 -12.35 -2.44
C PHE A 31 6.70 -11.98 -2.17
N ALA A 32 7.29 -12.51 -1.11
CA ALA A 32 8.71 -12.33 -0.80
C ALA A 32 9.63 -12.89 -1.88
N GLU A 33 9.30 -14.07 -2.45
CA GLU A 33 10.06 -14.69 -3.54
C GLU A 33 10.03 -13.84 -4.82
N LYS A 34 8.88 -13.24 -5.15
CA LYS A 34 8.75 -12.31 -6.28
C LYS A 34 9.57 -11.05 -6.09
N GLY A 35 9.78 -10.63 -4.85
CA GLY A 35 10.68 -9.54 -4.48
C GLY A 35 12.17 -9.89 -4.49
N SER A 36 12.59 -11.01 -5.09
CA SER A 36 13.99 -11.49 -5.10
C SER A 36 14.99 -10.51 -5.73
N GLU A 37 14.53 -9.66 -6.64
CA GLU A 37 15.32 -8.59 -7.24
C GLU A 37 15.37 -7.32 -6.39
N ASN A 38 14.55 -7.24 -5.34
CA ASN A 38 14.38 -6.09 -4.46
C ASN A 38 15.25 -6.25 -3.21
N MET A 39 16.43 -5.62 -3.20
CA MET A 39 17.48 -5.88 -2.21
C MET A 39 17.41 -5.00 -0.95
N ASN A 40 16.47 -4.06 -0.85
CA ASN A 40 16.59 -2.93 0.08
C ASN A 40 15.55 -2.90 1.20
N GLY A 41 15.28 -4.06 1.77
CA GLY A 41 14.43 -4.16 2.93
C GLY A 41 12.96 -4.40 2.61
N TRP A 42 12.21 -4.62 3.65
CA TRP A 42 10.79 -4.96 3.61
C TRP A 42 10.05 -4.42 4.83
N GLY A 43 8.73 -4.41 4.75
CA GLY A 43 7.88 -4.18 5.90
C GLY A 43 6.51 -4.78 5.73
N ILE A 44 5.89 -5.09 6.87
CA ILE A 44 4.54 -5.62 6.99
C ILE A 44 3.79 -4.77 8.02
N GLY A 45 2.61 -4.26 7.64
CA GLY A 45 1.66 -3.61 8.53
C GLY A 45 0.39 -4.45 8.65
N PHE A 46 -0.18 -4.50 9.84
CA PHE A 46 -1.39 -5.26 10.14
C PHE A 46 -2.09 -4.68 11.36
N PHE A 47 -3.32 -5.08 11.61
CA PHE A 47 -4.11 -4.60 12.74
C PHE A 47 -4.29 -5.72 13.76
N ARG A 48 -4.15 -5.37 15.04
CA ARG A 48 -4.60 -6.18 16.16
C ARG A 48 -5.70 -5.39 16.85
N GLU A 49 -6.92 -5.88 16.76
CA GLU A 49 -8.11 -5.08 17.05
C GLU A 49 -8.06 -3.78 16.21
N ASP A 50 -8.13 -2.62 16.82
CA ASP A 50 -8.11 -1.31 16.15
C ASP A 50 -6.70 -0.70 16.07
N GLN A 51 -5.68 -1.37 16.60
CA GLN A 51 -4.31 -0.87 16.65
C GLN A 51 -3.47 -1.36 15.49
N ALA A 52 -2.92 -0.45 14.70
CA ALA A 52 -1.95 -0.80 13.67
C ALA A 52 -0.59 -1.15 14.26
N LEU A 53 -0.02 -2.23 13.80
CA LEU A 53 1.33 -2.70 14.09
C LEU A 53 2.14 -2.72 12.80
N VAL A 54 3.43 -2.38 12.89
CA VAL A 54 4.34 -2.36 11.74
C VAL A 54 5.65 -3.01 12.11
N GLU A 55 6.07 -3.98 11.32
CA GLU A 55 7.37 -4.65 11.41
C GLU A 55 8.17 -4.37 10.14
N LYS A 56 9.44 -4.01 10.27
CA LYS A 56 10.31 -3.61 9.17
C LYS A 56 11.72 -4.15 9.35
N SER A 57 12.38 -4.45 8.23
CA SER A 57 13.80 -4.78 8.21
C SER A 57 14.47 -4.17 6.98
N ALA A 58 15.69 -3.66 7.14
CA ALA A 58 16.52 -3.22 6.04
C ALA A 58 17.22 -4.39 5.31
N GLU A 59 17.10 -5.60 5.81
CA GLU A 59 17.66 -6.80 5.19
C GLU A 59 16.83 -7.25 4.00
N GLN A 60 17.45 -7.98 3.08
CA GLN A 60 16.74 -8.56 1.94
C GLN A 60 15.63 -9.50 2.39
N VAL A 61 14.46 -9.39 1.76
CA VAL A 61 13.32 -10.29 2.05
C VAL A 61 13.54 -11.70 1.51
N PHE A 62 14.29 -11.83 0.41
CA PHE A 62 14.60 -13.09 -0.24
C PHE A 62 16.07 -13.12 -0.69
N SER A 63 16.82 -14.09 -0.23
CA SER A 63 18.22 -14.30 -0.59
C SER A 63 18.60 -15.78 -0.51
N ASN A 64 19.55 -16.23 -1.32
CA ASN A 64 20.01 -17.63 -1.34
C ASN A 64 18.84 -18.65 -1.49
N GLN A 65 17.83 -18.29 -2.29
CA GLN A 65 16.61 -19.11 -2.52
C GLN A 65 15.78 -19.33 -1.24
N GLN A 66 15.88 -18.44 -0.27
CA GLN A 66 15.13 -18.51 0.99
C GLN A 66 14.52 -17.16 1.35
N VAL A 67 13.29 -17.22 1.87
CA VAL A 67 12.62 -16.06 2.47
C VAL A 67 13.27 -15.74 3.82
N HIS A 68 13.48 -14.46 4.09
CA HIS A 68 14.04 -13.98 5.35
C HIS A 68 13.25 -14.55 6.56
N GLU A 69 13.94 -15.07 7.56
CA GLU A 69 13.34 -15.81 8.67
C GLU A 69 12.25 -15.01 9.41
N SER A 70 12.53 -13.73 9.72
CA SER A 70 11.55 -12.86 10.40
C SER A 70 10.31 -12.64 9.55
N PHE A 71 10.45 -12.44 8.22
CA PHE A 71 9.33 -12.31 7.30
C PHE A 71 8.48 -13.59 7.27
N GLN A 72 9.13 -14.75 7.16
CA GLN A 72 8.47 -16.05 7.16
C GLN A 72 7.75 -16.33 8.50
N ARG A 73 8.36 -15.94 9.62
CA ARG A 73 7.73 -16.05 10.94
C ARG A 73 6.49 -15.19 11.04
N LEU A 74 6.57 -13.92 10.60
CA LEU A 74 5.43 -13.01 10.58
C LEU A 74 4.28 -13.57 9.73
N ALA A 75 4.57 -14.14 8.56
CA ALA A 75 3.56 -14.77 7.72
C ALA A 75 2.78 -15.92 8.43
N ARG A 76 3.32 -16.49 9.50
CA ARG A 76 2.71 -17.59 10.27
C ARG A 76 2.02 -17.14 11.56
N VAL A 77 2.41 -15.95 12.10
CA VAL A 77 1.91 -15.50 13.41
C VAL A 77 1.01 -14.29 13.33
N ILE A 78 1.00 -13.58 12.20
CA ILE A 78 0.01 -12.52 11.96
C ILE A 78 -1.38 -13.15 11.93
N ASP A 79 -2.29 -12.51 12.65
CA ASP A 79 -3.71 -12.85 12.69
C ASP A 79 -4.49 -11.52 12.62
N SER A 80 -4.89 -11.13 11.40
CA SER A 80 -5.43 -9.79 11.14
C SER A 80 -6.40 -9.79 9.96
N ARG A 81 -7.37 -8.90 10.00
CA ARG A 81 -8.33 -8.71 8.91
C ARG A 81 -7.74 -7.93 7.74
N ILE A 82 -6.83 -7.00 8.01
CA ILE A 82 -6.16 -6.20 6.99
C ILE A 82 -4.65 -6.28 7.19
N ILE A 83 -3.94 -6.60 6.10
CA ILE A 83 -2.49 -6.76 6.07
C ILE A 83 -1.96 -6.03 4.86
N ILE A 84 -0.90 -5.22 5.01
CA ILE A 84 -0.17 -4.57 3.93
C ILE A 84 1.29 -4.98 4.00
N ALA A 85 1.86 -5.49 2.91
CA ALA A 85 3.27 -5.82 2.79
C ALA A 85 3.91 -4.99 1.67
N HIS A 86 5.16 -4.61 1.87
CA HIS A 86 5.98 -3.87 0.91
C HIS A 86 7.38 -4.46 0.85
N VAL A 87 7.88 -4.65 -0.36
CA VAL A 87 9.27 -5.03 -0.64
C VAL A 87 9.94 -3.91 -1.40
N ASN A 88 11.02 -3.38 -0.84
CA ASN A 88 11.64 -2.15 -1.31
C ASN A 88 12.63 -2.43 -2.45
N CYS A 89 12.60 -1.62 -3.51
CA CYS A 89 13.52 -1.71 -4.63
C CYS A 89 14.83 -0.97 -4.37
N PRO A 90 15.92 -1.33 -5.08
CA PRO A 90 17.17 -0.61 -4.99
C PRO A 90 17.07 0.77 -5.67
N LYS A 91 16.91 1.84 -4.90
CA LYS A 91 17.27 3.19 -5.34
C LYS A 91 18.58 3.58 -4.67
N SER A 92 19.48 4.19 -5.44
CA SER A 92 20.79 4.65 -5.00
C SER A 92 20.69 5.57 -3.78
N GLY A 93 21.17 5.12 -2.63
CA GLY A 93 21.24 5.87 -1.38
C GLY A 93 21.02 4.95 -0.17
N GLY A 94 21.83 5.10 0.86
CA GLY A 94 21.77 4.27 2.06
C GLY A 94 20.37 4.22 2.68
N HIS A 95 19.92 3.02 3.03
CA HIS A 95 18.57 2.80 3.56
C HIS A 95 18.56 2.97 5.07
N HIS A 96 17.79 3.97 5.52
CA HIS A 96 17.37 4.05 6.90
C HIS A 96 16.01 3.36 7.06
N SER A 97 15.81 2.61 8.13
CA SER A 97 14.55 1.96 8.46
C SER A 97 13.34 2.90 8.43
N ALA A 98 13.56 4.21 8.64
CA ALA A 98 12.57 5.26 8.55
C ALA A 98 11.94 5.41 7.13
N GLN A 99 12.63 4.95 6.07
CA GLN A 99 12.16 5.05 4.68
C GLN A 99 11.33 3.83 4.23
N LEU A 100 11.31 2.77 5.04
CA LEU A 100 10.59 1.54 4.69
C LEU A 100 9.09 1.70 4.92
N HIS A 101 8.30 1.21 3.97
CA HIS A 101 6.85 1.05 4.12
C HIS A 101 6.48 -0.24 4.88
N PRO A 102 5.21 -0.33 5.36
CA PRO A 102 4.23 0.74 5.41
C PRO A 102 4.51 1.76 6.51
N PHE A 103 4.01 2.99 6.34
CA PHE A 103 3.97 4.00 7.39
C PHE A 103 2.72 3.85 8.23
N LYS A 104 2.78 4.32 9.48
CA LYS A 104 1.65 4.39 10.40
C LYS A 104 1.44 5.82 10.89
N LEU A 105 0.18 6.29 10.89
CA LEU A 105 -0.28 7.51 11.56
C LEU A 105 -1.61 7.26 12.27
N SER A 106 -1.85 7.99 13.37
CA SER A 106 -3.13 7.98 14.07
C SER A 106 -3.84 9.33 13.88
N PHE A 107 -5.03 9.32 13.29
CA PHE A 107 -5.89 10.50 13.08
C PHE A 107 -7.35 10.09 12.86
N LEU A 108 -8.28 11.01 13.15
CA LEU A 108 -9.73 10.77 13.06
C LEU A 108 -10.16 9.49 13.80
N ASP A 109 -9.64 9.31 15.01
CA ASP A 109 -9.92 8.19 15.93
C ASP A 109 -9.54 6.79 15.42
N HIS A 110 -8.74 6.70 14.33
CA HIS A 110 -8.24 5.46 13.75
C HIS A 110 -6.71 5.47 13.64
N ASP A 111 -6.12 4.28 13.72
CA ASP A 111 -4.79 4.04 13.21
C ASP A 111 -4.86 3.79 11.69
N TRP A 112 -3.92 4.34 10.96
CA TRP A 112 -3.83 4.22 9.51
C TRP A 112 -2.49 3.66 9.07
N LEU A 113 -2.52 2.74 8.11
CA LEU A 113 -1.35 2.22 7.41
C LEU A 113 -1.30 2.76 5.99
N PHE A 114 -0.10 3.06 5.50
CA PHE A 114 0.12 3.57 4.15
C PHE A 114 1.36 2.94 3.52
N ALA A 115 1.22 2.41 2.30
CA ALA A 115 2.31 1.94 1.47
C ALA A 115 2.14 2.45 0.04
N GLN A 116 3.22 2.89 -0.60
CA GLN A 116 3.17 3.51 -1.92
C GLN A 116 4.34 3.08 -2.80
N VAL A 117 4.07 2.94 -4.09
CA VAL A 117 5.03 2.75 -5.18
C VAL A 117 4.79 3.85 -6.23
N GLY A 118 5.85 4.32 -6.86
CA GLY A 118 5.81 5.39 -7.84
C GLY A 118 6.72 6.55 -7.45
N VAL A 119 6.78 7.59 -8.28
CA VAL A 119 7.67 8.74 -8.10
C VAL A 119 6.88 10.03 -8.18
N VAL A 120 6.99 10.85 -7.14
CA VAL A 120 6.32 12.15 -7.04
C VAL A 120 7.33 13.17 -6.52
N GLU A 121 8.11 13.76 -7.42
CA GLU A 121 9.18 14.70 -7.02
C GLU A 121 8.62 16.00 -6.45
N THR A 122 7.52 16.48 -7.00
CA THR A 122 6.90 17.76 -6.62
C THR A 122 6.37 17.80 -5.19
N ILE A 123 6.05 16.64 -4.58
CA ILE A 123 5.55 16.56 -3.20
C ILE A 123 6.57 17.04 -2.17
N ASN A 124 7.85 17.14 -2.54
CA ASN A 124 8.89 17.68 -1.66
C ASN A 124 8.65 19.14 -1.27
N GLU A 125 7.84 19.86 -2.02
CA GLU A 125 7.45 21.26 -1.73
C GLU A 125 6.32 21.35 -0.68
N TYR A 126 5.63 20.24 -0.42
CA TYR A 126 4.53 20.22 0.54
C TYR A 126 5.01 20.49 1.96
N GLN A 127 4.31 21.39 2.63
CA GLN A 127 4.46 21.69 4.06
C GLN A 127 3.21 21.22 4.79
N THR A 128 3.37 20.33 5.76
CA THR A 128 2.24 19.83 6.56
C THR A 128 1.66 20.90 7.48
N ASP A 129 0.36 20.84 7.74
CA ASP A 129 -0.34 21.69 8.70
C ASP A 129 0.07 21.30 10.14
N GLY A 130 1.09 21.95 10.69
CA GLY A 130 1.61 21.71 12.02
C GLY A 130 2.92 20.92 12.04
N THR A 131 3.18 20.19 13.14
CA THR A 131 4.40 19.38 13.27
C THR A 131 4.27 18.07 12.48
N PRO A 132 5.21 17.79 11.57
CA PRO A 132 5.25 16.50 10.90
C PRO A 132 5.36 15.36 11.90
N ARG A 133 4.64 14.26 11.66
CA ARG A 133 4.67 13.05 12.49
C ARG A 133 5.56 11.96 11.89
N LEU A 134 5.89 12.08 10.61
CA LEU A 134 6.79 11.19 9.89
C LEU A 134 8.05 11.95 9.48
N ASP A 135 9.09 11.21 9.05
CA ASP A 135 10.30 11.82 8.48
C ASP A 135 9.97 12.43 7.11
N VAL A 136 9.80 13.75 7.10
CA VAL A 136 9.47 14.52 5.89
C VAL A 136 10.61 14.60 4.86
N ASN A 137 11.79 14.06 5.14
CA ASN A 137 12.82 13.88 4.12
C ASN A 137 12.50 12.72 3.17
N VAL A 138 11.49 11.90 3.52
CA VAL A 138 10.98 10.82 2.69
C VAL A 138 9.74 11.29 1.95
N TYR A 139 9.81 11.42 0.61
CA TYR A 139 8.70 11.95 -0.20
C TYR A 139 7.39 11.18 -0.03
N THR A 140 7.46 9.86 0.15
CA THR A 140 6.29 9.02 0.38
C THR A 140 5.64 9.26 1.74
N ALA A 141 6.42 9.64 2.75
CA ALA A 141 5.90 10.09 4.04
C ALA A 141 5.12 11.41 3.89
N ARG A 142 5.59 12.33 3.03
CA ARG A 142 4.87 13.59 2.72
C ARG A 142 3.53 13.36 2.04
N ILE A 143 3.44 12.36 1.15
CA ILE A 143 2.16 11.96 0.54
C ILE A 143 1.17 11.53 1.63
N PHE A 144 1.60 10.73 2.58
CA PHE A 144 0.73 10.28 3.66
C PHE A 144 0.32 11.44 4.59
N GLU A 145 1.25 12.34 4.94
CA GLU A 145 0.95 13.55 5.70
C GLU A 145 -0.05 14.46 4.95
N TYR A 146 0.11 14.62 3.63
CA TYR A 146 -0.83 15.36 2.81
C TYR A 146 -2.24 14.75 2.85
N LEU A 147 -2.36 13.45 2.61
CA LEU A 147 -3.66 12.76 2.67
C LEU A 147 -4.31 12.91 4.05
N ARG A 148 -3.53 12.74 5.13
CA ARG A 148 -3.99 12.99 6.50
C ARG A 148 -4.57 14.39 6.66
N ASP A 149 -3.82 15.41 6.26
CA ASP A 149 -4.21 16.81 6.44
C ASP A 149 -5.48 17.15 5.64
N GLN A 150 -5.62 16.62 4.40
CA GLN A 150 -6.83 16.76 3.62
C GLN A 150 -8.03 16.06 4.28
N LEU A 151 -7.87 14.82 4.75
CA LEU A 151 -8.94 14.07 5.42
C LEU A 151 -9.41 14.78 6.69
N ILE A 152 -8.48 15.25 7.54
CA ILE A 152 -8.81 16.05 8.73
C ILE A 152 -9.54 17.34 8.37
N SER A 153 -9.06 18.07 7.35
CA SER A 153 -9.68 19.32 6.90
C SER A 153 -11.10 19.10 6.39
N LEU A 154 -11.32 18.06 5.58
CA LEU A 154 -12.64 17.71 5.05
C LEU A 154 -13.60 17.29 6.17
N HIS A 155 -13.14 16.47 7.11
CA HIS A 155 -13.94 16.04 8.26
C HIS A 155 -14.32 17.21 9.18
N ARG A 156 -13.41 18.18 9.42
CA ARG A 156 -13.73 19.41 10.17
C ARG A 156 -14.83 20.25 9.51
N LYS A 157 -14.84 20.31 8.17
CA LYS A 157 -15.88 21.04 7.40
C LYS A 157 -17.21 20.32 7.38
N ASN A 158 -17.17 19.00 7.32
CA ASN A 158 -18.34 18.13 7.32
C ASN A 158 -18.07 16.86 8.14
N PRO A 159 -18.44 16.83 9.44
CA PRO A 159 -18.21 15.66 10.32
C PRO A 159 -18.94 14.39 9.87
N TYR A 160 -19.92 14.49 8.97
CA TYR A 160 -20.67 13.35 8.46
C TYR A 160 -20.19 12.86 7.08
N ILE A 161 -19.11 13.46 6.55
CA ILE A 161 -18.54 12.99 5.28
C ILE A 161 -18.03 11.56 5.44
N SER A 162 -18.42 10.64 4.55
CA SER A 162 -17.86 9.31 4.57
C SER A 162 -16.37 9.36 4.23
N VAL A 163 -15.57 8.50 4.85
CA VAL A 163 -14.12 8.43 4.63
C VAL A 163 -13.79 8.18 3.15
N TYR A 164 -14.61 7.40 2.45
CA TYR A 164 -14.48 7.14 1.02
C TYR A 164 -14.59 8.44 0.19
N ILE A 165 -15.63 9.24 0.41
CA ILE A 165 -15.83 10.51 -0.32
C ILE A 165 -14.70 11.48 0.01
N ALA A 166 -14.33 11.58 1.29
CA ALA A 166 -13.24 12.44 1.71
C ALA A 166 -11.91 12.04 1.06
N LEU A 167 -11.60 10.73 1.01
CA LEU A 167 -10.39 10.22 0.38
C LEU A 167 -10.38 10.47 -1.13
N ARG A 168 -11.50 10.25 -1.82
CA ARG A 168 -11.62 10.55 -3.26
C ARG A 168 -11.31 12.00 -3.56
N ILE A 169 -11.88 12.95 -2.79
CA ILE A 169 -11.60 14.39 -2.91
C ILE A 169 -10.12 14.68 -2.60
N ALA A 170 -9.55 14.05 -1.57
CA ALA A 170 -8.16 14.23 -1.20
C ALA A 170 -7.20 13.74 -2.30
N ILE A 171 -7.52 12.61 -2.96
CA ILE A 171 -6.74 12.08 -4.08
C ILE A 171 -6.83 13.01 -5.29
N GLN A 172 -8.03 13.46 -5.68
CA GLN A 172 -8.20 14.43 -6.77
C GLN A 172 -7.35 15.67 -6.56
N LYS A 173 -7.35 16.20 -5.33
CA LYS A 173 -6.56 17.36 -4.97
C LYS A 173 -5.05 17.06 -4.95
N LEU A 174 -4.65 15.88 -4.45
CA LEU A 174 -3.26 15.44 -4.48
C LEU A 174 -2.70 15.41 -5.90
N LEU A 175 -3.47 14.85 -6.85
CA LEU A 175 -3.07 14.75 -8.26
C LEU A 175 -3.02 16.10 -8.96
N ALA A 176 -3.89 17.03 -8.58
CA ALA A 176 -3.90 18.41 -9.11
C ALA A 176 -2.73 19.23 -8.57
N ASP A 177 -2.45 19.15 -7.26
CA ASP A 177 -1.41 19.93 -6.60
C ASP A 177 0.00 19.34 -6.86
N TYR A 178 0.10 18.01 -6.91
CA TYR A 178 1.37 17.27 -7.02
C TYR A 178 1.23 16.12 -8.04
N PRO A 179 1.22 16.42 -9.34
CA PRO A 179 1.13 15.40 -10.38
C PRO A 179 2.33 14.45 -10.34
N GLY A 180 2.07 13.15 -10.56
CA GLY A 180 3.10 12.12 -10.52
C GLY A 180 2.51 10.71 -10.58
N ASP A 181 3.38 9.73 -10.38
CA ASP A 181 3.06 8.31 -10.43
C ASP A 181 2.71 7.79 -9.04
N TYR A 182 1.48 7.36 -8.88
CA TYR A 182 0.95 6.84 -7.63
C TYR A 182 0.35 5.46 -7.79
N SER A 183 0.85 4.49 -7.04
CA SER A 183 0.13 3.27 -6.68
C SER A 183 0.28 3.09 -5.18
N PHE A 184 -0.82 3.16 -4.43
CA PHE A 184 -0.75 3.09 -2.98
C PHE A 184 -1.89 2.29 -2.36
N PHE A 185 -1.62 1.79 -1.17
CA PHE A 185 -2.60 1.26 -0.24
C PHE A 185 -2.68 2.17 0.98
N LEU A 186 -3.90 2.53 1.35
CA LEU A 186 -4.25 3.20 2.60
C LEU A 186 -5.25 2.32 3.33
N ALA A 187 -5.06 2.06 4.61
CA ALA A 187 -6.00 1.23 5.36
C ALA A 187 -6.13 1.68 6.81
N ASN A 188 -7.32 1.47 7.36
CA ASN A 188 -7.57 1.37 8.79
C ASN A 188 -8.03 -0.06 9.12
N GLU A 189 -8.48 -0.32 10.34
CA GLU A 189 -8.95 -1.64 10.79
C GLU A 189 -10.20 -2.16 10.06
N SER A 190 -10.91 -1.29 9.36
CA SER A 190 -12.20 -1.59 8.71
C SER A 190 -12.15 -1.60 7.20
N PHE A 191 -11.31 -0.74 6.59
CA PHE A 191 -11.27 -0.52 5.15
C PHE A 191 -9.86 -0.57 4.60
N LEU A 192 -9.74 -1.17 3.42
CA LEU A 192 -8.57 -1.08 2.55
C LEU A 192 -8.94 -0.25 1.31
N PHE A 193 -8.16 0.78 1.05
CA PHE A 193 -8.22 1.61 -0.14
C PHE A 193 -7.00 1.30 -1.00
N ALA A 194 -7.21 0.97 -2.28
CA ALA A 194 -6.15 0.77 -3.25
C ALA A 194 -6.34 1.75 -4.40
N PHE A 195 -5.34 2.58 -4.66
CA PHE A 195 -5.34 3.57 -5.73
C PHE A 195 -4.18 3.33 -6.68
N CYS A 196 -4.42 3.49 -7.99
CA CYS A 196 -3.36 3.51 -9.00
C CYS A 196 -3.70 4.45 -10.15
N ASN A 197 -2.69 5.18 -10.67
CA ASN A 197 -2.81 6.01 -11.86
C ASN A 197 -1.76 5.70 -12.94
N PHE A 198 -0.77 4.87 -12.66
CA PHE A 198 0.28 4.56 -13.63
C PHE A 198 0.59 3.06 -13.75
N GLN A 199 0.48 2.30 -12.67
CA GLN A 199 0.82 0.88 -12.62
C GLN A 199 -0.45 0.04 -12.51
N GLN A 200 -0.49 -1.05 -13.29
CA GLN A 200 -1.53 -2.06 -13.15
C GLN A 200 -1.46 -2.71 -11.76
N LEU A 201 -2.61 -2.88 -11.14
CA LEU A 201 -2.78 -3.73 -9.96
C LEU A 201 -3.44 -5.05 -10.36
N MET A 202 -3.03 -6.12 -9.72
CA MET A 202 -3.67 -7.43 -9.82
C MET A 202 -4.55 -7.65 -8.61
N VAL A 203 -5.77 -8.12 -8.82
CA VAL A 203 -6.75 -8.41 -7.76
C VAL A 203 -7.22 -9.85 -7.82
N LEU A 204 -7.49 -10.42 -6.66
CA LEU A 204 -8.00 -11.77 -6.50
C LEU A 204 -8.98 -11.84 -5.32
N LYS A 205 -10.18 -12.38 -5.56
CA LYS A 205 -11.04 -12.87 -4.49
C LYS A 205 -10.79 -14.37 -4.33
N ALA A 206 -10.24 -14.78 -3.19
CA ALA A 206 -9.90 -16.15 -2.91
C ALA A 206 -10.78 -16.72 -1.79
N SER A 207 -11.26 -17.95 -2.00
CA SER A 207 -11.97 -18.69 -0.95
C SER A 207 -10.99 -19.45 -0.08
N GLU A 208 -11.04 -19.21 1.22
CA GLU A 208 -10.22 -19.83 2.25
C GLU A 208 -11.11 -20.63 3.22
N SER A 209 -10.49 -21.42 4.08
CA SER A 209 -11.20 -22.32 4.99
C SER A 209 -12.20 -21.66 5.95
N MET A 210 -11.97 -20.38 6.28
CA MET A 210 -12.82 -19.60 7.19
C MET A 210 -13.71 -18.59 6.47
N GLY A 211 -13.62 -18.48 5.16
CA GLY A 211 -14.37 -17.52 4.35
C GLY A 211 -13.51 -16.93 3.23
N ASP A 212 -14.09 -15.99 2.51
CA ASP A 212 -13.39 -15.34 1.40
C ASP A 212 -12.44 -14.23 1.90
N ILE A 213 -11.37 -14.02 1.14
CA ILE A 213 -10.43 -12.91 1.29
C ILE A 213 -10.29 -12.18 -0.04
N PHE A 214 -9.91 -10.90 0.00
CA PHE A 214 -9.60 -10.09 -1.17
C PHE A 214 -8.13 -9.66 -1.12
N LEU A 215 -7.42 -9.85 -2.23
CA LEU A 215 -6.02 -9.51 -2.36
C LEU A 215 -5.83 -8.48 -3.47
N VAL A 216 -4.89 -7.56 -3.25
CA VAL A 216 -4.44 -6.58 -4.25
C VAL A 216 -2.92 -6.55 -4.25
N THR A 217 -2.29 -6.60 -5.42
CA THR A 217 -0.82 -6.54 -5.53
C THR A 217 -0.36 -5.79 -6.78
N SER A 218 0.83 -5.21 -6.73
CA SER A 218 1.53 -4.65 -7.88
C SER A 218 2.30 -5.68 -8.70
N VAL A 219 2.40 -6.92 -8.24
CA VAL A 219 3.12 -7.99 -8.95
C VAL A 219 2.39 -8.33 -10.25
N LYS A 220 3.03 -8.09 -11.39
CA LYS A 220 2.43 -8.14 -12.74
C LYS A 220 1.70 -9.45 -13.08
N GLU A 221 2.23 -10.57 -12.65
CA GLU A 221 1.70 -11.91 -12.94
C GLU A 221 0.79 -12.42 -11.82
N GLY A 222 0.55 -11.60 -10.80
CA GLY A 222 -0.06 -12.05 -9.55
C GLY A 222 0.87 -13.00 -8.78
N LEU A 223 0.30 -13.66 -7.76
CA LEU A 223 1.02 -14.65 -6.96
C LEU A 223 0.53 -16.05 -7.39
N SER A 224 1.15 -17.08 -7.12
CA SER A 224 0.91 -18.53 -7.33
C SER A 224 -0.39 -19.04 -8.00
N ARG A 225 -1.38 -18.21 -8.31
CA ARG A 225 -2.68 -18.54 -8.93
C ARG A 225 -2.82 -17.88 -10.29
N THR A 226 -3.70 -18.44 -11.13
CA THR A 226 -3.95 -17.96 -12.50
C THR A 226 -5.22 -17.13 -12.65
N ASP A 227 -6.04 -17.05 -11.60
CA ASP A 227 -7.36 -16.40 -11.58
C ASP A 227 -7.31 -14.95 -11.05
N TRP A 228 -6.16 -14.32 -11.11
CA TRP A 228 -6.01 -12.90 -10.86
C TRP A 228 -6.56 -12.06 -12.01
N HIS A 229 -7.20 -10.96 -11.65
CA HIS A 229 -7.73 -10.01 -12.60
C HIS A 229 -6.95 -8.70 -12.56
N PRO A 230 -6.56 -8.13 -13.72
CA PRO A 230 -5.88 -6.85 -13.77
C PRO A 230 -6.86 -5.69 -13.57
N ILE A 231 -6.42 -4.66 -12.82
CA ILE A 231 -7.00 -3.32 -12.82
C ILE A 231 -5.95 -2.41 -13.43
N THR A 232 -6.25 -1.92 -14.63
CA THR A 232 -5.34 -1.07 -15.40
C THR A 232 -5.91 0.35 -15.41
N PRO A 233 -5.18 1.35 -14.90
CA PRO A 233 -5.63 2.73 -14.96
C PRO A 233 -5.86 3.15 -16.42
N ASP A 234 -6.99 3.82 -16.69
CA ASP A 234 -7.21 4.46 -17.98
C ASP A 234 -6.37 5.75 -18.05
N PRO A 235 -5.51 5.92 -19.07
CA PRO A 235 -4.72 7.14 -19.23
C PRO A 235 -5.55 8.42 -19.41
N GLN A 236 -6.85 8.31 -19.70
CA GLN A 236 -7.75 9.46 -19.85
C GLN A 236 -8.38 9.90 -18.52
N THR A 237 -8.21 9.12 -17.46
CA THR A 237 -8.72 9.40 -16.12
C THR A 237 -7.62 9.81 -15.16
N LEU A 238 -8.01 10.24 -13.96
CA LEU A 238 -7.06 10.57 -12.88
C LEU A 238 -6.49 9.30 -12.21
N GLY A 239 -7.08 8.13 -12.47
CA GLY A 239 -6.70 6.84 -11.91
C GLY A 239 -7.88 6.07 -11.34
N GLU A 240 -7.61 4.84 -10.92
CA GLU A 240 -8.59 3.89 -10.40
C GLU A 240 -8.49 3.77 -8.88
N LEU A 241 -9.63 3.83 -8.20
CA LEU A 241 -9.76 3.63 -6.75
C LEU A 241 -10.64 2.42 -6.45
N LEU A 242 -10.12 1.52 -5.63
CA LEU A 242 -10.92 0.46 -5.00
C LEU A 242 -11.11 0.78 -3.52
N VAL A 243 -12.32 0.52 -3.03
CA VAL A 243 -12.67 0.54 -1.60
C VAL A 243 -13.12 -0.85 -1.22
N ILE A 244 -12.45 -1.46 -0.27
CA ILE A 244 -12.60 -2.87 0.08
C ILE A 244 -12.90 -2.97 1.58
N ALA A 245 -13.91 -3.76 1.94
CA ALA A 245 -14.22 -4.10 3.33
C ALA A 245 -14.41 -5.63 3.45
N GLY A 246 -13.57 -6.26 4.28
CA GLY A 246 -13.52 -7.71 4.30
C GLY A 246 -13.20 -8.27 2.90
N PRO A 247 -13.93 -9.26 2.38
CA PRO A 247 -13.69 -9.82 1.06
C PRO A 247 -14.41 -9.08 -0.07
N ASP A 248 -15.13 -7.98 0.23
CA ASP A 248 -16.03 -7.34 -0.72
C ASP A 248 -15.54 -5.98 -1.19
N VAL A 249 -15.61 -5.77 -2.50
CA VAL A 249 -15.35 -4.48 -3.12
C VAL A 249 -16.63 -3.63 -3.02
N LEU A 250 -16.57 -2.57 -2.23
CA LEU A 250 -17.67 -1.62 -2.05
C LEU A 250 -17.73 -0.58 -3.18
N TYR A 251 -16.57 -0.27 -3.76
CA TYR A 251 -16.42 0.63 -4.88
C TYR A 251 -15.21 0.22 -5.73
N ALA A 252 -15.37 0.28 -7.03
CA ALA A 252 -14.29 0.23 -8.01
C ALA A 252 -14.60 1.20 -9.13
N GLY A 253 -13.69 2.12 -9.44
CA GLY A 253 -13.87 3.08 -10.51
C GLY A 253 -12.97 4.30 -10.38
N GLU A 254 -13.21 5.24 -11.29
CA GLU A 254 -12.40 6.45 -11.45
C GLU A 254 -12.47 7.41 -10.25
N VAL A 255 -11.37 8.12 -10.04
CA VAL A 255 -11.25 9.18 -9.03
C VAL A 255 -11.69 10.53 -9.58
#